data_ce09d050e6991b436961f4fd3e33968c
#
_entry.id   ce09d050e6991b436961f4fd3e33968c
#
_cell.length_a   1.000
_cell.length_b   1.000
_cell.length_c   1.000
_cell.angle_alpha   90.00
_cell.angle_beta   90.00
_cell.angle_gamma   90.00
#
_symmetry.space_group_name_H-M   'P 1'
#
loop_
_entity.id
_entity.type
_entity.pdbx_description
1 polymer ?
#
loop_
_entity_poly.entity_id
_entity_poly.type
_entity_poly.pdbx_seq_one_letter_code
_entity_poly.pdbx_strand_id
1 'polypeptide(L)'
;MNEINRSPDLEMVVLKEISSAIVNERNGTALLRHILDVLYRRMKMLRGTFTIRRGNDLMIEASHGLDEQEMKRGHYHVGEGITGHVAETGRPHVIEDISRDSRFLNRTRTRKSGEKVAFICVPIIHLQQVIGTLSIDRAVDRDTDLERDQKLLEIVGNIVGDALAASLQAHEEHAALVAENEKLRELLTTNPGELIGNCSTMLQVYEQIRQVAPSDATVLIRGSSGTGKELVARAVVNLSGRKDKPLVTLNCAAMPENLLESELFGHEKGSFTGATSRRIGRAEAADGGTLFLDEIGDLSLQMQVKLLRFLQEKTFSRVGSNRELHADVRFIAATSRNLEELMAANKFREDLYYRLNIFPIVMPDLSKRKGDVMLLAEHFLSKFNLKYGKDIKRLSTPAINMLMAYHWPGNVRELENCMERAVITAQDDCIYGYNLPASLQMPSHDVPYSRDGEAPADLPTMVESSCSSGKKSSRSTSPIIVVSRKFMSL
;
A
#
# COMPACT_ATOMS: atom_id res chain seq x y z
N MET A 1 58.16 -47.78 2.63
CA MET A 1 57.95 -46.79 3.69
C MET A 1 58.30 -45.43 3.09
N ASN A 2 57.32 -44.73 2.62
CA ASN A 2 57.31 -43.26 2.45
C ASN A 2 55.85 -42.89 2.30
N GLU A 3 55.20 -42.71 3.43
CA GLU A 3 53.94 -42.01 3.53
C GLU A 3 54.22 -40.56 3.20
N ILE A 4 53.88 -40.16 1.99
CA ILE A 4 53.89 -38.79 1.58
C ILE A 4 52.68 -38.13 2.27
N ASN A 5 53.03 -37.45 3.32
CA ASN A 5 52.21 -36.57 4.16
C ASN A 5 51.58 -35.48 3.26
N ARG A 6 50.43 -35.77 2.61
CA ARG A 6 49.57 -34.75 1.98
C ARG A 6 48.61 -34.27 3.05
N SER A 7 48.87 -33.06 3.49
CA SER A 7 48.22 -32.43 4.63
C SER A 7 46.72 -32.42 4.53
N PRO A 8 45.99 -32.69 5.65
CA PRO A 8 44.57 -32.47 5.80
C PRO A 8 44.15 -31.00 5.61
N ASP A 9 45.11 -30.14 5.42
CA ASP A 9 44.93 -28.67 5.29
C ASP A 9 44.22 -28.20 4.03
N LEU A 10 44.31 -28.90 2.88
CA LEU A 10 43.76 -28.37 1.63
C LEU A 10 42.23 -28.31 1.62
N GLU A 11 41.58 -29.35 2.07
CA GLU A 11 40.12 -29.39 2.18
C GLU A 11 39.59 -28.34 3.15
N MET A 12 40.24 -28.23 4.33
CA MET A 12 39.91 -27.22 5.32
C MET A 12 40.10 -25.80 4.82
N VAL A 13 41.17 -25.55 4.03
CA VAL A 13 41.43 -24.23 3.41
C VAL A 13 40.34 -23.92 2.37
N VAL A 14 39.98 -24.88 1.50
CA VAL A 14 38.93 -24.69 0.49
C VAL A 14 37.58 -24.39 1.20
N LEU A 15 37.20 -25.21 2.18
CA LEU A 15 35.94 -25.03 2.91
C LEU A 15 35.89 -23.69 3.66
N LYS A 16 37.01 -23.26 4.27
CA LYS A 16 37.11 -21.96 4.94
C LYS A 16 36.94 -20.79 3.95
N GLU A 17 37.60 -20.83 2.79
CA GLU A 17 37.47 -19.79 1.77
C GLU A 17 36.03 -19.75 1.20
N ILE A 18 35.40 -20.90 0.96
CA ILE A 18 34.01 -21.00 0.48
C ILE A 18 33.04 -20.46 1.55
N SER A 19 33.20 -20.86 2.81
CA SER A 19 32.38 -20.32 3.90
C SER A 19 32.48 -18.82 4.04
N SER A 20 33.69 -18.26 3.87
CA SER A 20 33.90 -16.81 3.85
C SER A 20 33.25 -16.14 2.67
N ALA A 21 33.26 -16.77 1.48
CA ALA A 21 32.58 -16.25 0.30
C ALA A 21 31.05 -16.18 0.50
N ILE A 22 30.45 -17.20 1.11
CA ILE A 22 29.00 -17.25 1.39
C ILE A 22 28.57 -16.12 2.31
N VAL A 23 29.36 -15.77 3.31
CA VAL A 23 29.04 -14.68 4.24
C VAL A 23 29.15 -13.29 3.59
N ASN A 24 30.11 -13.13 2.67
CA ASN A 24 30.43 -11.81 2.10
C ASN A 24 29.67 -11.50 0.80
N GLU A 25 29.26 -12.52 0.03
CA GLU A 25 28.60 -12.36 -1.26
C GLU A 25 27.07 -12.45 -1.11
N ARG A 26 26.38 -11.36 -1.42
CA ARG A 26 24.91 -11.32 -1.41
C ARG A 26 24.25 -11.73 -2.74
N ASN A 27 25.02 -11.75 -3.82
CA ASN A 27 24.52 -12.12 -5.13
C ASN A 27 24.86 -13.58 -5.43
N GLY A 28 23.84 -14.42 -5.67
CA GLY A 28 24.01 -15.85 -5.90
C GLY A 28 24.95 -16.18 -7.06
N THR A 29 24.85 -15.50 -8.20
CA THR A 29 25.74 -15.74 -9.36
C THR A 29 27.18 -15.30 -9.08
N ALA A 30 27.40 -14.20 -8.34
CA ALA A 30 28.72 -13.76 -7.92
C ALA A 30 29.35 -14.77 -6.95
N LEU A 31 28.56 -15.29 -5.99
CA LEU A 31 28.98 -16.35 -5.08
C LEU A 31 29.44 -17.59 -5.82
N LEU A 32 28.65 -18.08 -6.80
CA LEU A 32 29.01 -19.26 -7.58
C LEU A 32 30.31 -19.07 -8.35
N ARG A 33 30.54 -17.90 -8.94
CA ARG A 33 31.80 -17.56 -9.62
C ARG A 33 32.98 -17.56 -8.64
N HIS A 34 32.82 -16.93 -7.49
CA HIS A 34 33.87 -16.89 -6.46
C HIS A 34 34.26 -18.31 -6.01
N ILE A 35 33.28 -19.18 -5.81
CA ILE A 35 33.52 -20.58 -5.43
C ILE A 35 34.30 -21.32 -6.54
N LEU A 36 33.94 -21.15 -7.83
CA LEU A 36 34.70 -21.73 -8.94
C LEU A 36 36.13 -21.21 -8.98
N ASP A 37 36.36 -19.93 -8.68
CA ASP A 37 37.74 -19.38 -8.64
C ASP A 37 38.56 -19.95 -7.46
N VAL A 38 37.92 -20.23 -6.30
CA VAL A 38 38.57 -20.94 -5.19
C VAL A 38 38.97 -22.37 -5.61
N LEU A 39 38.02 -23.10 -6.21
CA LEU A 39 38.26 -24.47 -6.68
C LEU A 39 39.35 -24.50 -7.77
N TYR A 40 39.33 -23.56 -8.70
CA TYR A 40 40.39 -23.42 -9.74
C TYR A 40 41.77 -23.26 -9.12
N ARG A 41 41.91 -22.31 -8.20
CA ARG A 41 43.23 -22.01 -7.56
C ARG A 41 43.71 -23.15 -6.67
N ARG A 42 42.83 -23.86 -5.98
CA ARG A 42 43.21 -24.86 -4.97
C ARG A 42 43.25 -26.28 -5.50
N MET A 43 42.32 -26.66 -6.39
CA MET A 43 42.20 -28.01 -6.91
C MET A 43 42.85 -28.23 -8.26
N LYS A 44 43.49 -27.20 -8.86
CA LYS A 44 44.08 -27.28 -10.21
C LYS A 44 43.07 -27.76 -11.26
N MET A 45 41.81 -27.37 -11.16
CA MET A 45 40.80 -27.69 -12.16
C MET A 45 41.06 -26.90 -13.44
N LEU A 46 40.72 -27.46 -14.59
CA LEU A 46 40.86 -26.81 -15.90
C LEU A 46 39.62 -25.92 -16.18
N ARG A 47 38.46 -26.43 -15.87
CA ARG A 47 37.15 -25.76 -16.05
C ARG A 47 36.21 -26.20 -14.96
N GLY A 48 35.23 -25.34 -14.67
CA GLY A 48 34.15 -25.66 -13.73
C GLY A 48 32.86 -24.98 -14.13
N THR A 49 31.74 -25.63 -13.85
CA THR A 49 30.42 -25.08 -14.10
C THR A 49 29.47 -25.39 -12.98
N PHE A 50 28.65 -24.39 -12.61
CA PHE A 50 27.42 -24.57 -11.84
C PHE A 50 26.23 -24.54 -12.79
N THR A 51 25.42 -25.59 -12.80
CA THR A 51 24.13 -25.59 -13.49
C THR A 51 23.00 -25.53 -12.48
N ILE A 52 21.95 -24.78 -12.82
CA ILE A 52 20.75 -24.66 -11.98
C ILE A 52 19.57 -25.28 -12.72
N ARG A 53 18.76 -26.01 -11.97
CA ARG A 53 17.56 -26.67 -12.46
C ARG A 53 16.37 -25.68 -12.49
N ARG A 54 15.73 -25.56 -13.65
CA ARG A 54 14.48 -24.81 -13.84
C ARG A 54 13.45 -25.75 -14.46
N GLY A 55 12.65 -26.39 -13.61
CA GLY A 55 11.71 -27.43 -14.06
C GLY A 55 12.47 -28.67 -14.59
N ASN A 56 12.37 -28.96 -15.90
CA ASN A 56 13.06 -30.07 -16.55
C ASN A 56 14.38 -29.68 -17.24
N ASP A 57 14.73 -28.39 -17.18
CA ASP A 57 15.91 -27.84 -17.81
C ASP A 57 17.04 -27.56 -16.82
N LEU A 58 18.28 -27.72 -17.28
CA LEU A 58 19.50 -27.40 -16.56
C LEU A 58 20.29 -26.36 -17.37
N MET A 59 20.51 -25.19 -16.80
CA MET A 59 21.23 -24.10 -17.44
C MET A 59 22.49 -23.73 -16.66
N ILE A 60 23.58 -23.42 -17.35
CA ILE A 60 24.80 -22.94 -16.70
C ILE A 60 24.56 -21.55 -16.14
N GLU A 61 24.61 -21.40 -14.83
CA GLU A 61 24.45 -20.13 -14.10
C GLU A 61 25.81 -19.43 -13.91
N ALA A 62 26.85 -20.20 -13.64
CA ALA A 62 28.23 -19.72 -13.48
C ALA A 62 29.22 -20.68 -14.04
N SER A 63 30.32 -20.16 -14.57
CA SER A 63 31.43 -20.96 -15.10
C SER A 63 32.78 -20.32 -14.81
N HIS A 64 33.80 -21.18 -14.76
CA HIS A 64 35.21 -20.81 -14.90
C HIS A 64 35.81 -21.50 -16.14
N GLY A 65 36.45 -20.72 -17.01
CA GLY A 65 37.06 -21.24 -18.24
C GLY A 65 36.11 -21.43 -19.43
N LEU A 66 34.91 -20.85 -19.41
CA LEU A 66 33.96 -20.77 -20.55
C LEU A 66 33.61 -19.32 -20.84
N ASP A 67 33.44 -19.00 -22.13
CA ASP A 67 32.89 -17.72 -22.58
C ASP A 67 31.31 -17.71 -22.51
N GLU A 68 30.71 -16.53 -22.75
CA GLU A 68 29.24 -16.40 -22.72
C GLU A 68 28.50 -17.23 -23.77
N GLN A 69 29.09 -17.42 -24.95
CA GLN A 69 28.51 -18.22 -26.03
C GLN A 69 28.60 -19.71 -25.71
N GLU A 70 29.67 -20.13 -25.08
CA GLU A 70 29.91 -21.49 -24.60
C GLU A 70 28.96 -21.84 -23.46
N MET A 71 28.73 -20.91 -22.53
CA MET A 71 27.75 -21.06 -21.46
C MET A 71 26.33 -21.23 -22.01
N LYS A 72 25.90 -20.41 -22.96
CA LYS A 72 24.57 -20.51 -23.59
C LYS A 72 24.33 -21.85 -24.30
N ARG A 73 25.38 -22.48 -24.82
CA ARG A 73 25.32 -23.83 -25.43
C ARG A 73 25.20 -24.95 -24.39
N GLY A 74 25.60 -24.71 -23.16
CA GLY A 74 25.54 -25.64 -22.04
C GLY A 74 24.15 -25.78 -21.43
N HIS A 75 23.17 -26.15 -22.25
CA HIS A 75 21.80 -26.46 -21.85
C HIS A 75 21.57 -27.96 -21.91
N TYR A 76 21.02 -28.55 -20.84
CA TYR A 76 20.76 -29.98 -20.71
C TYR A 76 19.34 -30.18 -20.18
N HIS A 77 18.74 -31.34 -20.48
CA HIS A 77 17.53 -31.79 -19.81
C HIS A 77 17.87 -32.76 -18.67
N VAL A 78 16.98 -32.84 -17.67
CA VAL A 78 17.08 -33.85 -16.61
C VAL A 78 17.11 -35.24 -17.25
N GLY A 79 18.08 -36.11 -16.87
CA GLY A 79 18.34 -37.41 -17.50
C GLY A 79 19.24 -37.37 -18.72
N GLU A 80 19.56 -36.18 -19.29
CA GLU A 80 20.36 -36.08 -20.49
C GLU A 80 21.86 -35.96 -20.21
N GLY A 81 22.65 -36.86 -20.78
CA GLY A 81 24.10 -36.92 -20.58
C GLY A 81 24.44 -37.16 -19.08
N ILE A 82 25.65 -36.77 -18.69
CA ILE A 82 26.12 -36.97 -17.32
C ILE A 82 25.51 -35.94 -16.38
N THR A 83 25.53 -34.69 -16.77
CA THR A 83 24.99 -33.58 -15.97
C THR A 83 23.49 -33.80 -15.68
N GLY A 84 22.71 -34.17 -16.71
CA GLY A 84 21.27 -34.46 -16.54
C GLY A 84 21.01 -35.71 -15.69
N HIS A 85 21.86 -36.76 -15.86
CA HIS A 85 21.75 -37.98 -15.06
C HIS A 85 22.04 -37.74 -13.56
N VAL A 86 23.05 -36.93 -13.24
CA VAL A 86 23.35 -36.52 -11.86
C VAL A 86 22.19 -35.69 -11.28
N ALA A 87 21.60 -34.81 -12.08
CA ALA A 87 20.45 -34.02 -11.66
C ALA A 87 19.18 -34.85 -11.44
N GLU A 88 19.01 -35.97 -12.15
CA GLU A 88 17.90 -36.90 -12.00
C GLU A 88 18.06 -37.81 -10.78
N THR A 89 19.26 -38.42 -10.66
CA THR A 89 19.51 -39.47 -9.66
C THR A 89 19.93 -38.93 -8.29
N GLY A 90 20.42 -37.70 -8.23
CA GLY A 90 21.03 -37.12 -7.02
C GLY A 90 22.33 -37.83 -6.60
N ARG A 91 22.96 -38.59 -7.51
CA ARG A 91 24.20 -39.31 -7.23
C ARG A 91 25.36 -38.72 -8.01
N PRO A 92 26.52 -38.54 -7.40
CA PRO A 92 27.69 -38.04 -8.08
C PRO A 92 28.17 -39.00 -9.19
N HIS A 93 28.83 -38.46 -10.19
CA HIS A 93 29.37 -39.24 -11.25
C HIS A 93 30.81 -38.78 -11.59
N VAL A 94 31.75 -39.74 -11.71
CA VAL A 94 33.16 -39.48 -12.03
C VAL A 94 33.52 -40.27 -13.28
N ILE A 95 34.20 -39.57 -14.19
CA ILE A 95 34.81 -40.18 -15.40
C ILE A 95 36.30 -39.88 -15.37
N GLU A 96 37.10 -40.93 -15.41
CA GLU A 96 38.56 -40.82 -15.40
C GLU A 96 39.14 -40.28 -16.71
N ASP A 97 38.45 -40.56 -17.82
CA ASP A 97 38.85 -40.10 -19.17
C ASP A 97 37.60 -39.86 -20.02
N ILE A 98 37.28 -38.57 -20.23
CA ILE A 98 36.12 -38.14 -21.01
C ILE A 98 36.14 -38.61 -22.47
N SER A 99 37.32 -38.93 -23.03
CA SER A 99 37.45 -39.38 -24.42
C SER A 99 36.87 -40.78 -24.64
N ARG A 100 36.67 -41.55 -23.56
CA ARG A 100 36.20 -42.95 -23.59
C ARG A 100 34.75 -43.15 -23.22
N ASP A 101 34.05 -42.12 -22.70
CA ASP A 101 32.66 -42.24 -22.30
C ASP A 101 31.70 -41.59 -23.32
N SER A 102 30.90 -42.40 -23.97
CA SER A 102 29.94 -41.97 -25.01
C SER A 102 28.78 -41.12 -24.44
N ARG A 103 28.53 -41.13 -23.15
CA ARG A 103 27.50 -40.30 -22.49
C ARG A 103 27.94 -38.86 -22.31
N PHE A 104 29.22 -38.57 -22.51
CA PHE A 104 29.76 -37.23 -22.39
C PHE A 104 29.47 -36.41 -23.66
N LEU A 105 28.53 -35.45 -23.56
CA LEU A 105 27.97 -34.77 -24.74
C LEU A 105 28.82 -33.62 -25.28
N ASN A 106 29.85 -33.11 -24.57
CA ASN A 106 30.67 -31.95 -24.92
C ASN A 106 29.89 -30.77 -25.57
N ARG A 107 28.72 -30.41 -25.02
CA ARG A 107 27.83 -29.37 -25.60
C ARG A 107 28.50 -28.01 -25.67
N THR A 108 29.36 -27.68 -24.74
CA THR A 108 30.09 -26.41 -24.71
C THR A 108 31.13 -26.34 -25.84
N ARG A 109 31.53 -27.49 -26.45
CA ARG A 109 32.52 -27.63 -27.51
C ARG A 109 33.92 -27.08 -27.16
N THR A 110 34.26 -27.02 -25.89
CA THR A 110 35.51 -26.43 -25.38
C THR A 110 36.63 -27.42 -25.23
N ARG A 111 36.37 -28.73 -25.36
CA ARG A 111 37.35 -29.78 -25.15
C ARG A 111 37.87 -30.31 -26.47
N LYS A 112 39.19 -30.34 -26.61
CA LYS A 112 39.87 -30.88 -27.80
C LYS A 112 39.92 -32.39 -27.76
N SER A 113 39.80 -33.04 -28.91
CA SER A 113 39.94 -34.50 -29.03
C SER A 113 41.37 -34.92 -28.67
N GLY A 114 41.50 -35.89 -27.71
CA GLY A 114 42.77 -36.43 -27.28
C GLY A 114 43.36 -35.92 -25.95
N GLU A 115 42.68 -34.96 -25.28
CA GLU A 115 43.09 -34.56 -23.91
C GLU A 115 42.63 -35.60 -22.87
N LYS A 116 43.56 -36.12 -22.07
CA LYS A 116 43.23 -36.95 -20.90
C LYS A 116 42.75 -36.05 -19.76
N VAL A 117 41.44 -35.89 -19.65
CA VAL A 117 40.80 -35.07 -18.66
C VAL A 117 39.76 -35.91 -17.91
N ALA A 118 39.83 -35.90 -16.61
CA ALA A 118 38.76 -36.45 -15.76
C ALA A 118 37.61 -35.43 -15.61
N PHE A 119 36.40 -35.94 -15.54
CA PHE A 119 35.19 -35.13 -15.29
C PHE A 119 34.53 -35.62 -14.03
N ILE A 120 34.29 -34.70 -13.12
CA ILE A 120 33.56 -34.96 -11.87
C ILE A 120 32.30 -34.09 -11.88
N CYS A 121 31.13 -34.70 -11.68
CA CYS A 121 29.87 -34.02 -11.57
C CYS A 121 29.16 -34.45 -10.28
N VAL A 122 28.82 -33.49 -9.45
CA VAL A 122 28.13 -33.72 -8.17
C VAL A 122 26.78 -32.97 -8.13
N PRO A 123 25.75 -33.50 -7.47
CA PRO A 123 24.49 -32.79 -7.31
C PRO A 123 24.64 -31.64 -6.30
N ILE A 124 23.87 -30.59 -6.50
CA ILE A 124 23.61 -29.52 -5.54
C ILE A 124 22.27 -29.83 -4.91
N ILE A 125 22.26 -30.18 -3.62
CA ILE A 125 21.06 -30.65 -2.94
C ILE A 125 20.63 -29.61 -1.89
N HIS A 126 19.31 -29.30 -1.86
CA HIS A 126 18.67 -28.56 -0.80
C HIS A 126 17.37 -29.27 -0.41
N LEU A 127 17.13 -29.51 0.91
CA LEU A 127 15.94 -30.20 1.42
C LEU A 127 15.62 -31.51 0.67
N GLN A 128 16.65 -32.35 0.41
CA GLN A 128 16.57 -33.62 -0.34
C GLN A 128 16.16 -33.48 -1.83
N GLN A 129 16.12 -32.28 -2.36
CA GLN A 129 15.86 -32.04 -3.78
C GLN A 129 17.12 -31.57 -4.49
N VAL A 130 17.34 -32.07 -5.70
CA VAL A 130 18.45 -31.61 -6.55
C VAL A 130 18.02 -30.31 -7.23
N ILE A 131 18.66 -29.21 -6.83
CA ILE A 131 18.43 -27.87 -7.39
C ILE A 131 19.40 -27.49 -8.50
N GLY A 132 20.45 -28.31 -8.71
CA GLY A 132 21.46 -28.07 -9.74
C GLY A 132 22.59 -29.09 -9.68
N THR A 133 23.67 -28.82 -10.42
CA THR A 133 24.88 -29.63 -10.38
C THR A 133 26.13 -28.76 -10.38
N LEU A 134 27.20 -29.23 -9.73
CA LEU A 134 28.56 -28.70 -9.85
C LEU A 134 29.38 -29.69 -10.63
N SER A 135 30.00 -29.26 -11.74
CA SER A 135 30.89 -30.11 -12.50
C SER A 135 32.25 -29.44 -12.71
N ILE A 136 33.31 -30.26 -12.68
CA ILE A 136 34.70 -29.81 -12.98
C ILE A 136 35.40 -30.72 -13.96
N ASP A 137 36.27 -30.12 -14.76
CA ASP A 137 37.29 -30.80 -15.55
C ASP A 137 38.63 -30.74 -14.81
N ARG A 138 39.28 -31.88 -14.67
CA ARG A 138 40.53 -31.98 -13.96
C ARG A 138 41.60 -32.69 -14.83
N ALA A 139 42.81 -32.14 -14.87
CA ALA A 139 43.93 -32.83 -15.44
C ALA A 139 44.34 -34.03 -14.56
N VAL A 140 44.54 -35.20 -15.20
CA VAL A 140 44.93 -36.41 -14.47
C VAL A 140 46.44 -36.48 -14.43
N ASP A 141 47.05 -36.35 -13.27
CA ASP A 141 48.45 -36.53 -12.97
C ASP A 141 48.65 -37.71 -11.99
N ARG A 142 49.94 -38.04 -11.63
CA ARG A 142 50.26 -39.16 -10.74
C ARG A 142 49.73 -38.96 -9.29
N ASP A 143 49.40 -37.71 -8.97
CA ASP A 143 49.00 -37.30 -7.62
C ASP A 143 47.51 -37.02 -7.54
N THR A 144 46.73 -37.32 -8.57
CA THR A 144 45.28 -37.03 -8.63
C THR A 144 44.51 -38.14 -7.91
N ASP A 145 43.74 -37.76 -6.89
CA ASP A 145 42.81 -38.63 -6.15
C ASP A 145 41.36 -38.15 -6.45
N LEU A 146 40.76 -38.83 -7.42
CA LEU A 146 39.41 -38.46 -7.91
C LEU A 146 38.30 -38.74 -6.87
N GLU A 147 38.48 -39.78 -6.02
CA GLU A 147 37.49 -40.04 -4.99
C GLU A 147 37.48 -38.96 -3.88
N ARG A 148 38.68 -38.50 -3.53
CA ARG A 148 38.85 -37.40 -2.59
C ARG A 148 38.28 -36.09 -3.12
N ASP A 149 38.56 -35.77 -4.39
CA ASP A 149 38.05 -34.62 -5.08
C ASP A 149 36.50 -34.66 -5.16
N GLN A 150 35.92 -35.81 -5.49
CA GLN A 150 34.48 -36.02 -5.49
C GLN A 150 33.85 -35.70 -4.11
N LYS A 151 34.41 -36.28 -3.03
CA LYS A 151 33.89 -36.05 -1.67
C LYS A 151 33.93 -34.55 -1.30
N LEU A 152 35.02 -33.87 -1.61
CA LEU A 152 35.14 -32.42 -1.37
C LEU A 152 34.06 -31.63 -2.14
N LEU A 153 33.87 -31.96 -3.44
CA LEU A 153 32.87 -31.31 -4.28
C LEU A 153 31.42 -31.60 -3.79
N GLU A 154 31.14 -32.78 -3.28
CA GLU A 154 29.84 -33.10 -2.67
C GLU A 154 29.56 -32.20 -1.46
N ILE A 155 30.56 -32.02 -0.57
CA ILE A 155 30.45 -31.11 0.58
C ILE A 155 30.19 -29.66 0.07
N VAL A 156 30.94 -29.21 -0.92
CA VAL A 156 30.77 -27.88 -1.53
C VAL A 156 29.37 -27.75 -2.14
N GLY A 157 28.90 -28.76 -2.88
CA GLY A 157 27.58 -28.78 -3.50
C GLY A 157 26.45 -28.63 -2.46
N ASN A 158 26.55 -29.32 -1.34
CA ASN A 158 25.56 -29.21 -0.26
C ASN A 158 25.56 -27.82 0.41
N ILE A 159 26.74 -27.28 0.74
CA ILE A 159 26.87 -25.95 1.33
C ILE A 159 26.33 -24.86 0.37
N VAL A 160 26.63 -25.00 -0.92
CA VAL A 160 26.14 -24.08 -1.96
C VAL A 160 24.63 -24.19 -2.13
N GLY A 161 24.08 -25.41 -2.02
CA GLY A 161 22.65 -25.66 -2.12
C GLY A 161 21.85 -24.84 -1.11
N ASP A 162 22.26 -24.88 0.14
CA ASP A 162 21.59 -24.13 1.21
C ASP A 162 21.75 -22.61 1.04
N ALA A 163 22.96 -22.14 0.69
CA ALA A 163 23.22 -20.72 0.48
C ALA A 163 22.45 -20.16 -0.72
N LEU A 164 22.35 -20.93 -1.81
CA LEU A 164 21.63 -20.52 -3.02
C LEU A 164 20.12 -20.48 -2.78
N ALA A 165 19.56 -21.49 -2.09
CA ALA A 165 18.16 -21.52 -1.73
C ALA A 165 17.77 -20.33 -0.84
N ALA A 166 18.56 -20.00 0.17
CA ALA A 166 18.35 -18.83 1.03
C ALA A 166 18.40 -17.51 0.23
N SER A 167 19.31 -17.39 -0.73
CA SER A 167 19.43 -16.20 -1.59
C SER A 167 18.21 -16.06 -2.52
N LEU A 168 17.71 -17.15 -3.09
CA LEU A 168 16.53 -17.14 -3.96
C LEU A 168 15.27 -16.78 -3.17
N GLN A 169 15.07 -17.36 -1.99
CA GLN A 169 13.94 -17.05 -1.11
C GLN A 169 13.94 -15.57 -0.69
N ALA A 170 15.10 -15.04 -0.28
CA ALA A 170 15.23 -13.63 0.07
C ALA A 170 14.91 -12.69 -1.10
N HIS A 171 15.26 -13.07 -2.34
CA HIS A 171 14.91 -12.30 -3.54
C HIS A 171 13.40 -12.33 -3.84
N GLU A 172 12.75 -13.49 -3.70
CA GLU A 172 11.30 -13.63 -3.89
C GLU A 172 10.51 -12.83 -2.85
N GLU A 173 10.90 -12.91 -1.58
CA GLU A 173 10.30 -12.12 -0.49
C GLU A 173 10.49 -10.61 -0.73
N HIS A 174 11.69 -10.19 -1.14
CA HIS A 174 11.95 -8.78 -1.45
C HIS A 174 11.15 -8.30 -2.67
N ALA A 175 11.05 -9.09 -3.73
CA ALA A 175 10.24 -8.77 -4.91
C ALA A 175 8.75 -8.68 -4.57
N ALA A 176 8.24 -9.58 -3.72
CA ALA A 176 6.86 -9.53 -3.23
C ALA A 176 6.59 -8.26 -2.41
N LEU A 177 7.51 -7.91 -1.49
CA LEU A 177 7.42 -6.67 -0.69
C LEU A 177 7.51 -5.40 -1.55
N VAL A 178 8.33 -5.38 -2.59
CA VAL A 178 8.44 -4.25 -3.53
C VAL A 178 7.14 -4.11 -4.32
N ALA A 179 6.58 -5.21 -4.84
CA ALA A 179 5.31 -5.20 -5.57
C ALA A 179 4.14 -4.75 -4.68
N GLU A 180 4.10 -5.20 -3.41
CA GLU A 180 3.12 -4.75 -2.44
C GLU A 180 3.29 -3.26 -2.11
N ASN A 181 4.54 -2.78 -1.94
CA ASN A 181 4.83 -1.37 -1.71
C ASN A 181 4.48 -0.49 -2.93
N GLU A 182 4.71 -0.96 -4.14
CA GLU A 182 4.29 -0.27 -5.37
C GLU A 182 2.78 -0.20 -5.47
N LYS A 183 2.07 -1.30 -5.20
CA LYS A 183 0.61 -1.32 -5.13
C LYS A 183 0.07 -0.37 -4.06
N LEU A 184 0.69 -0.35 -2.87
CA LEU A 184 0.33 0.59 -1.81
C LEU A 184 0.66 2.04 -2.21
N ARG A 185 1.77 2.30 -2.90
CA ARG A 185 2.12 3.63 -3.42
C ARG A 185 1.16 4.08 -4.52
N GLU A 186 0.77 3.23 -5.44
CA GLU A 186 -0.27 3.53 -6.43
C GLU A 186 -1.61 3.86 -5.75
N LEU A 187 -1.96 3.15 -4.69
CA LEU A 187 -3.13 3.46 -3.86
C LEU A 187 -3.02 4.84 -3.19
N LEU A 188 -1.83 5.24 -2.79
CA LEU A 188 -1.56 6.54 -2.15
C LEU A 188 -1.38 7.69 -3.15
N THR A 189 -0.79 7.46 -4.32
CA THR A 189 -0.53 8.51 -5.33
C THR A 189 -1.74 8.78 -6.22
N THR A 190 -2.66 7.84 -6.38
CA THR A 190 -3.97 8.06 -6.99
C THR A 190 -5.00 8.47 -5.93
N ASN A 191 -4.65 9.42 -5.07
CA ASN A 191 -5.64 10.07 -4.22
C ASN A 191 -6.69 10.70 -5.13
N PRO A 192 -7.94 10.23 -5.11
CA PRO A 192 -8.98 10.82 -5.93
C PRO A 192 -9.41 12.16 -5.31
N GLY A 193 -8.59 13.20 -5.52
CA GLY A 193 -8.85 14.53 -4.98
C GLY A 193 -8.29 14.77 -3.57
N GLU A 194 -8.98 15.58 -2.78
CA GLU A 194 -8.57 16.06 -1.45
C GLU A 194 -8.80 15.04 -0.31
N LEU A 195 -9.13 13.76 -0.60
CA LEU A 195 -9.32 12.72 0.41
C LEU A 195 -7.99 12.28 1.02
N ILE A 196 -7.87 12.36 2.35
CA ILE A 196 -6.64 12.03 3.09
C ILE A 196 -6.91 10.90 4.08
N GLY A 197 -6.05 9.89 4.07
CA GLY A 197 -6.05 8.74 4.97
C GLY A 197 -5.29 7.57 4.38
N ASN A 198 -4.62 6.81 5.23
CA ASN A 198 -3.84 5.63 4.85
C ASN A 198 -4.20 4.39 5.68
N CYS A 199 -5.18 4.48 6.57
CA CYS A 199 -5.63 3.32 7.32
C CYS A 199 -6.38 2.32 6.44
N SER A 200 -6.43 1.04 6.83
CA SER A 200 -7.05 -0.04 6.07
C SER A 200 -8.51 0.24 5.69
N THR A 201 -9.27 0.88 6.57
CA THR A 201 -10.68 1.26 6.31
C THR A 201 -10.79 2.34 5.23
N MET A 202 -9.87 3.31 5.17
CA MET A 202 -9.84 4.32 4.10
C MET A 202 -9.39 3.73 2.77
N LEU A 203 -8.44 2.79 2.79
CA LEU A 203 -8.04 2.07 1.57
C LEU A 203 -9.22 1.29 0.95
N GLN A 204 -10.09 0.68 1.77
CA GLN A 204 -11.34 0.06 1.29
C GLN A 204 -12.28 1.08 0.65
N VAL A 205 -12.41 2.28 1.22
CA VAL A 205 -13.21 3.37 0.62
C VAL A 205 -12.64 3.78 -0.73
N TYR A 206 -11.33 3.94 -0.86
CA TYR A 206 -10.69 4.26 -2.15
C TYR A 206 -10.94 3.19 -3.19
N GLU A 207 -10.87 1.91 -2.81
CA GLU A 207 -11.15 0.80 -3.73
C GLU A 207 -12.60 0.82 -4.20
N GLN A 208 -13.56 1.02 -3.29
CA GLN A 208 -14.98 1.17 -3.63
C GLN A 208 -15.22 2.35 -4.58
N ILE A 209 -14.56 3.49 -4.35
CA ILE A 209 -14.64 4.65 -5.24
C ILE A 209 -14.16 4.28 -6.65
N ARG A 210 -12.98 3.62 -6.77
CA ARG A 210 -12.44 3.19 -8.07
C ARG A 210 -13.36 2.22 -8.80
N GLN A 211 -13.94 1.29 -8.06
CA GLN A 211 -14.84 0.27 -8.60
C GLN A 211 -16.12 0.89 -9.18
N VAL A 212 -16.73 1.86 -8.46
CA VAL A 212 -18.02 2.44 -8.86
C VAL A 212 -17.88 3.61 -9.83
N ALA A 213 -16.77 4.33 -9.82
CA ALA A 213 -16.59 5.55 -10.60
C ALA A 213 -16.86 5.37 -12.11
N PRO A 214 -16.37 4.31 -12.79
CA PRO A 214 -16.60 4.13 -14.23
C PRO A 214 -18.06 3.83 -14.61
N SER A 215 -18.92 3.45 -13.64
CA SER A 215 -20.32 3.12 -13.88
C SER A 215 -21.23 4.32 -13.66
N ASP A 216 -22.46 4.27 -14.23
CA ASP A 216 -23.52 5.24 -13.94
C ASP A 216 -24.41 4.83 -12.74
N ALA A 217 -23.99 3.81 -11.96
CA ALA A 217 -24.74 3.35 -10.80
C ALA A 217 -24.94 4.47 -9.77
N THR A 218 -26.10 4.46 -9.10
CA THR A 218 -26.37 5.34 -7.96
C THR A 218 -25.46 4.96 -6.79
N VAL A 219 -24.81 5.94 -6.19
CA VAL A 219 -23.91 5.77 -5.02
C VAL A 219 -24.57 6.35 -3.79
N LEU A 220 -24.62 5.56 -2.71
CA LEU A 220 -25.10 6.01 -1.41
C LEU A 220 -23.93 6.09 -0.42
N ILE A 221 -23.52 7.32 -0.05
CA ILE A 221 -22.42 7.56 0.87
C ILE A 221 -23.00 7.69 2.30
N ARG A 222 -22.61 6.81 3.20
CA ARG A 222 -23.05 6.78 4.59
C ARG A 222 -21.90 7.12 5.53
N GLY A 223 -22.19 7.85 6.61
CA GLY A 223 -21.19 8.16 7.65
C GLY A 223 -21.57 9.38 8.44
N SER A 224 -21.05 9.49 9.65
CA SER A 224 -21.31 10.58 10.58
C SER A 224 -21.00 11.95 9.96
N SER A 225 -21.57 13.02 10.53
CA SER A 225 -21.26 14.38 10.09
C SER A 225 -19.76 14.67 10.20
N GLY A 226 -19.21 15.39 9.22
CA GLY A 226 -17.80 15.77 9.24
C GLY A 226 -16.80 14.70 8.84
N THR A 227 -17.22 13.51 8.37
CA THR A 227 -16.32 12.43 7.92
C THR A 227 -15.71 12.65 6.53
N GLY A 228 -16.26 13.58 5.72
CA GLY A 228 -15.78 13.90 4.38
C GLY A 228 -16.61 13.29 3.23
N LYS A 229 -17.92 13.04 3.44
CA LYS A 229 -18.85 12.47 2.43
C LYS A 229 -18.85 13.25 1.11
N GLU A 230 -18.77 14.59 1.16
CA GLU A 230 -18.71 15.43 -0.06
C GLU A 230 -17.43 15.20 -0.87
N LEU A 231 -16.29 15.00 -0.19
CA LEU A 231 -15.02 14.69 -0.86
C LEU A 231 -15.07 13.34 -1.57
N VAL A 232 -15.77 12.34 -0.98
CA VAL A 232 -16.02 11.05 -1.64
C VAL A 232 -16.86 11.24 -2.91
N ALA A 233 -17.93 12.06 -2.85
CA ALA A 233 -18.74 12.35 -4.02
C ALA A 233 -17.91 12.99 -5.15
N ARG A 234 -17.08 13.99 -4.81
CA ARG A 234 -16.14 14.62 -5.76
C ARG A 234 -15.16 13.62 -6.35
N ALA A 235 -14.61 12.73 -5.51
CA ALA A 235 -13.69 11.69 -5.92
C ALA A 235 -14.31 10.71 -6.92
N VAL A 236 -15.57 10.27 -6.66
CA VAL A 236 -16.33 9.42 -7.60
C VAL A 236 -16.52 10.10 -8.94
N VAL A 237 -16.84 11.40 -8.95
CA VAL A 237 -17.04 12.16 -10.20
C VAL A 237 -15.72 12.33 -10.95
N ASN A 238 -14.65 12.70 -10.27
CA ASN A 238 -13.33 12.93 -10.88
C ASN A 238 -12.76 11.68 -11.58
N LEU A 239 -13.10 10.48 -11.08
CA LEU A 239 -12.70 9.20 -11.67
C LEU A 239 -13.73 8.62 -12.64
N SER A 240 -14.85 9.30 -12.88
CA SER A 240 -15.91 8.83 -13.75
C SER A 240 -15.76 9.31 -15.20
N GLY A 241 -16.54 8.71 -16.12
CA GLY A 241 -16.69 9.20 -17.48
C GLY A 241 -17.36 10.59 -17.58
N ARG A 242 -17.91 11.12 -16.46
CA ARG A 242 -18.57 12.43 -16.38
C ARG A 242 -17.70 13.49 -15.66
N LYS A 243 -16.38 13.30 -15.54
CA LYS A 243 -15.45 14.20 -14.83
C LYS A 243 -15.47 15.64 -15.35
N ASP A 244 -15.66 15.81 -16.67
CA ASP A 244 -15.67 17.12 -17.33
C ASP A 244 -17.10 17.68 -17.49
N LYS A 245 -18.08 17.04 -16.86
CA LYS A 245 -19.51 17.43 -16.88
C LYS A 245 -19.89 18.12 -15.56
N PRO A 246 -21.03 18.83 -15.53
CA PRO A 246 -21.46 19.52 -14.31
C PRO A 246 -21.61 18.58 -13.11
N LEU A 247 -21.01 18.93 -11.98
CA LEU A 247 -21.33 18.39 -10.67
C LEU A 247 -22.18 19.39 -9.92
N VAL A 248 -23.47 19.13 -9.80
CA VAL A 248 -24.41 19.96 -9.11
C VAL A 248 -24.68 19.42 -7.73
N THR A 249 -24.50 20.23 -6.68
CA THR A 249 -24.68 19.83 -5.29
C THR A 249 -25.93 20.47 -4.69
N LEU A 250 -26.66 19.70 -3.87
CA LEU A 250 -27.81 20.17 -3.13
C LEU A 250 -27.81 19.56 -1.72
N ASN A 251 -27.84 20.41 -0.70
CA ASN A 251 -28.00 19.96 0.69
C ASN A 251 -29.48 19.96 1.07
N CYS A 252 -30.01 18.79 1.40
CA CYS A 252 -31.44 18.59 1.67
C CYS A 252 -31.88 19.07 3.06
N ALA A 253 -30.95 19.20 4.02
CA ALA A 253 -31.24 19.68 5.37
C ALA A 253 -31.19 21.20 5.52
N ALA A 254 -30.61 21.91 4.54
CA ALA A 254 -30.27 23.32 4.69
C ALA A 254 -31.44 24.29 4.49
N MET A 255 -32.62 23.82 4.04
CA MET A 255 -33.74 24.72 3.68
C MET A 255 -35.10 24.10 3.86
N PRO A 256 -36.18 24.94 4.05
CA PRO A 256 -37.55 24.47 4.08
C PRO A 256 -37.96 23.70 2.83
N GLU A 257 -38.92 22.77 2.98
CA GLU A 257 -39.37 21.85 1.93
C GLU A 257 -39.75 22.55 0.60
N ASN A 258 -40.58 23.61 0.69
CA ASN A 258 -41.04 24.35 -0.49
C ASN A 258 -39.87 24.99 -1.28
N LEU A 259 -38.86 25.48 -0.56
CA LEU A 259 -37.66 26.01 -1.18
C LEU A 259 -36.77 24.89 -1.77
N LEU A 260 -36.68 23.76 -1.09
CA LEU A 260 -35.94 22.59 -1.55
C LEU A 260 -36.52 22.06 -2.86
N GLU A 261 -37.85 21.93 -2.97
CA GLU A 261 -38.51 21.52 -4.20
C GLU A 261 -38.21 22.49 -5.36
N SER A 262 -38.34 23.79 -5.09
CA SER A 262 -38.02 24.83 -6.05
C SER A 262 -36.57 24.88 -6.47
N GLU A 263 -35.62 24.62 -5.56
CA GLU A 263 -34.18 24.51 -5.89
C GLU A 263 -33.89 23.26 -6.72
N LEU A 264 -34.50 22.11 -6.35
CA LEU A 264 -34.23 20.85 -7.05
C LEU A 264 -34.84 20.81 -8.44
N PHE A 265 -36.14 21.12 -8.56
CA PHE A 265 -36.88 20.95 -9.83
C PHE A 265 -37.11 22.25 -10.60
N GLY A 266 -36.83 23.42 -9.97
CA GLY A 266 -37.13 24.73 -10.56
C GLY A 266 -38.59 25.12 -10.39
N HIS A 267 -38.93 26.34 -10.78
CA HIS A 267 -40.30 26.87 -10.72
C HIS A 267 -40.64 27.76 -11.88
N GLU A 268 -41.90 27.82 -12.21
CA GLU A 268 -42.46 28.79 -13.16
C GLU A 268 -42.89 30.08 -12.43
N LYS A 269 -42.97 31.19 -13.16
CA LYS A 269 -43.41 32.45 -12.63
C LYS A 269 -44.81 32.34 -12.03
N GLY A 270 -45.02 32.80 -10.79
CA GLY A 270 -46.29 32.80 -10.11
C GLY A 270 -46.65 31.49 -9.40
N SER A 271 -45.75 30.52 -9.31
CA SER A 271 -46.01 29.23 -8.69
C SER A 271 -46.19 29.27 -7.14
N PHE A 272 -45.62 30.30 -6.49
CA PHE A 272 -45.78 30.57 -5.08
C PHE A 272 -45.55 32.06 -4.77
N THR A 273 -45.91 32.51 -3.56
CA THR A 273 -45.68 33.89 -3.13
C THR A 273 -44.19 34.22 -3.12
N GLY A 274 -43.75 35.08 -4.04
CA GLY A 274 -42.32 35.42 -4.26
C GLY A 274 -41.71 34.85 -5.56
N ALA A 275 -42.40 34.03 -6.32
CA ALA A 275 -41.97 33.53 -7.61
C ALA A 275 -42.14 34.59 -8.70
N THR A 276 -41.30 35.60 -8.70
CA THR A 276 -41.38 36.78 -9.64
C THR A 276 -40.89 36.44 -11.05
N SER A 277 -40.05 35.42 -11.20
CA SER A 277 -39.49 34.96 -12.47
C SER A 277 -39.40 33.44 -12.52
N ARG A 278 -39.30 32.85 -13.71
CA ARG A 278 -38.97 31.43 -13.89
C ARG A 278 -37.53 31.16 -13.43
N ARG A 279 -37.31 30.03 -12.73
CA ARG A 279 -35.96 29.60 -12.31
C ARG A 279 -35.71 28.17 -12.72
N ILE A 280 -34.53 27.91 -13.29
CA ILE A 280 -34.02 26.58 -13.63
C ILE A 280 -33.61 25.84 -12.34
N GLY A 281 -34.05 24.57 -12.21
CA GLY A 281 -33.71 23.73 -11.07
C GLY A 281 -32.35 23.05 -11.20
N ARG A 282 -31.87 22.51 -10.06
CA ARG A 282 -30.62 21.74 -10.00
C ARG A 282 -30.66 20.47 -10.86
N ALA A 283 -31.82 19.83 -10.98
CA ALA A 283 -32.05 18.66 -11.84
C ALA A 283 -31.75 18.99 -13.32
N GLU A 284 -32.28 20.12 -13.81
CA GLU A 284 -32.05 20.58 -15.18
C GLU A 284 -30.60 21.06 -15.38
N ALA A 285 -30.01 21.72 -14.39
CA ALA A 285 -28.61 22.17 -14.41
C ALA A 285 -27.59 21.00 -14.39
N ALA A 286 -27.99 19.82 -13.90
CA ALA A 286 -27.16 18.62 -13.82
C ALA A 286 -27.27 17.74 -15.06
N ASP A 287 -28.04 18.15 -16.09
CA ASP A 287 -28.24 17.33 -17.30
C ASP A 287 -26.91 16.99 -17.99
N GLY A 288 -26.74 15.71 -18.33
CA GLY A 288 -25.49 15.14 -18.84
C GLY A 288 -24.39 14.96 -17.79
N GLY A 289 -24.60 15.41 -16.54
CA GLY A 289 -23.62 15.43 -15.44
C GLY A 289 -24.00 14.57 -14.25
N THR A 290 -23.68 15.06 -13.05
CA THR A 290 -23.93 14.36 -11.76
C THR A 290 -24.65 15.29 -10.78
N LEU A 291 -25.67 14.78 -10.12
CA LEU A 291 -26.37 15.43 -9.02
C LEU A 291 -25.98 14.77 -7.70
N PHE A 292 -25.39 15.57 -6.82
CA PHE A 292 -25.05 15.16 -5.46
C PHE A 292 -26.08 15.71 -4.49
N LEU A 293 -26.76 14.80 -3.79
CA LEU A 293 -27.77 15.09 -2.78
C LEU A 293 -27.20 14.78 -1.40
N ASP A 294 -26.86 15.84 -0.65
CA ASP A 294 -26.36 15.68 0.73
C ASP A 294 -27.48 15.66 1.74
N GLU A 295 -27.33 14.88 2.81
CA GLU A 295 -28.30 14.64 3.88
C GLU A 295 -29.69 14.22 3.37
N ILE A 296 -29.71 13.19 2.50
CA ILE A 296 -30.93 12.66 1.87
C ILE A 296 -31.98 12.14 2.89
N GLY A 297 -31.52 11.76 4.10
CA GLY A 297 -32.38 11.30 5.20
C GLY A 297 -33.26 12.39 5.81
N ASP A 298 -33.05 13.65 5.42
CA ASP A 298 -33.88 14.79 5.90
C ASP A 298 -35.03 15.17 4.97
N LEU A 299 -35.18 14.47 3.83
CA LEU A 299 -36.28 14.70 2.89
C LEU A 299 -37.64 14.34 3.49
N SER A 300 -38.66 15.19 3.26
CA SER A 300 -40.04 14.86 3.55
C SER A 300 -40.54 13.71 2.65
N LEU A 301 -41.56 12.98 3.11
CA LEU A 301 -42.17 11.89 2.34
C LEU A 301 -42.65 12.34 0.95
N GLN A 302 -43.13 13.60 0.82
CA GLN A 302 -43.58 14.14 -0.47
C GLN A 302 -42.43 14.32 -1.41
N MET A 303 -41.31 14.87 -0.95
CA MET A 303 -40.09 15.01 -1.73
C MET A 303 -39.47 13.67 -2.12
N GLN A 304 -39.54 12.67 -1.25
CA GLN A 304 -39.07 11.32 -1.54
C GLN A 304 -39.83 10.69 -2.73
N VAL A 305 -41.14 10.91 -2.84
CA VAL A 305 -41.95 10.44 -4.00
C VAL A 305 -41.50 11.09 -5.30
N LYS A 306 -41.30 12.41 -5.28
CA LYS A 306 -40.84 13.15 -6.49
C LYS A 306 -39.43 12.74 -6.91
N LEU A 307 -38.55 12.57 -5.92
CA LEU A 307 -37.19 12.12 -6.19
C LEU A 307 -37.16 10.67 -6.75
N LEU A 308 -37.99 9.77 -6.21
CA LEU A 308 -38.12 8.40 -6.70
C LEU A 308 -38.51 8.36 -8.18
N ARG A 309 -39.53 9.17 -8.56
CA ARG A 309 -39.95 9.29 -9.96
C ARG A 309 -38.78 9.77 -10.84
N PHE A 310 -38.06 10.81 -10.40
CA PHE A 310 -36.91 11.32 -11.16
C PHE A 310 -35.76 10.30 -11.28
N LEU A 311 -35.49 9.50 -10.23
CA LEU A 311 -34.50 8.43 -10.25
C LEU A 311 -34.87 7.28 -11.23
N GLN A 312 -36.18 6.99 -11.38
CA GLN A 312 -36.67 5.89 -12.21
C GLN A 312 -36.87 6.28 -13.66
N GLU A 313 -37.56 7.40 -13.89
CA GLU A 313 -38.03 7.82 -15.22
C GLU A 313 -37.12 8.86 -15.88
N LYS A 314 -36.16 9.45 -15.12
CA LYS A 314 -35.35 10.58 -15.59
C LYS A 314 -36.16 11.80 -15.99
N THR A 315 -37.43 11.87 -15.53
CA THR A 315 -38.35 12.97 -15.82
C THR A 315 -38.80 13.64 -14.54
N PHE A 316 -39.10 14.96 -14.63
CA PHE A 316 -39.61 15.77 -13.55
C PHE A 316 -40.42 16.95 -14.11
N SER A 317 -41.18 17.64 -13.25
CA SER A 317 -41.89 18.86 -13.61
C SER A 317 -41.47 20.01 -12.71
N ARG A 318 -41.41 21.23 -13.22
CA ARG A 318 -41.19 22.44 -12.39
C ARG A 318 -42.39 22.70 -11.51
N VAL A 319 -42.13 23.31 -10.35
CA VAL A 319 -43.22 23.75 -9.46
C VAL A 319 -44.11 24.72 -10.18
N GLY A 320 -45.42 24.46 -10.19
CA GLY A 320 -46.44 25.26 -10.93
C GLY A 320 -46.56 24.92 -12.41
N SER A 321 -45.98 23.81 -12.89
CA SER A 321 -46.08 23.35 -14.26
C SER A 321 -46.35 21.85 -14.33
N ASN A 322 -47.21 21.44 -15.31
CA ASN A 322 -47.45 20.04 -15.64
C ASN A 322 -46.57 19.56 -16.81
N ARG A 323 -45.66 20.40 -17.32
CA ARG A 323 -44.77 20.01 -18.42
C ARG A 323 -43.67 19.12 -17.87
N GLU A 324 -43.57 17.93 -18.42
CA GLU A 324 -42.47 17.01 -18.14
C GLU A 324 -41.19 17.45 -18.84
N LEU A 325 -40.11 17.42 -18.09
CA LEU A 325 -38.75 17.69 -18.51
C LEU A 325 -37.93 16.40 -18.30
N HIS A 326 -37.02 16.11 -19.21
CA HIS A 326 -36.09 14.98 -19.10
C HIS A 326 -34.70 15.49 -18.82
N ALA A 327 -33.95 14.83 -17.90
CA ALA A 327 -32.53 15.08 -17.68
C ALA A 327 -31.78 13.75 -17.40
N ASP A 328 -30.73 13.49 -18.16
CA ASP A 328 -29.84 12.36 -17.93
C ASP A 328 -28.81 12.70 -16.85
N VAL A 329 -29.10 12.30 -15.64
CA VAL A 329 -28.30 12.62 -14.45
C VAL A 329 -27.82 11.35 -13.78
N ARG A 330 -26.52 11.31 -13.41
CA ARG A 330 -25.98 10.35 -12.46
C ARG A 330 -26.27 10.84 -11.04
N PHE A 331 -26.74 9.94 -10.16
CA PHE A 331 -27.08 10.30 -8.78
C PHE A 331 -26.00 9.82 -7.80
N ILE A 332 -25.61 10.72 -6.89
CA ILE A 332 -24.84 10.39 -5.70
C ILE A 332 -25.61 10.97 -4.51
N ALA A 333 -25.95 10.15 -3.53
CA ALA A 333 -26.63 10.59 -2.32
C ALA A 333 -25.72 10.39 -1.10
N ALA A 334 -25.83 11.28 -0.10
CA ALA A 334 -25.12 11.15 1.15
C ALA A 334 -26.09 11.32 2.35
N THR A 335 -25.78 10.66 3.46
CA THR A 335 -26.55 10.81 4.69
C THR A 335 -25.70 10.50 5.93
N SER A 336 -25.96 11.23 7.00
CA SER A 336 -25.47 10.93 8.35
C SER A 336 -26.48 10.12 9.17
N ARG A 337 -27.74 10.03 8.72
CA ARG A 337 -28.80 9.32 9.42
C ARG A 337 -28.81 7.83 9.09
N ASN A 338 -29.32 7.02 10.03
CA ASN A 338 -29.62 5.62 9.79
C ASN A 338 -30.95 5.51 9.03
N LEU A 339 -30.89 5.20 7.73
CA LEU A 339 -32.07 5.11 6.88
C LEU A 339 -32.96 3.92 7.26
N GLU A 340 -32.41 2.85 7.78
CA GLU A 340 -33.15 1.67 8.24
C GLU A 340 -34.03 2.02 9.46
N GLU A 341 -33.52 2.81 10.39
CA GLU A 341 -34.32 3.33 11.52
C GLU A 341 -35.40 4.30 11.05
N LEU A 342 -35.10 5.14 10.06
CA LEU A 342 -36.09 6.04 9.47
C LEU A 342 -37.22 5.29 8.74
N MET A 343 -36.88 4.17 8.05
CA MET A 343 -37.89 3.29 7.44
C MET A 343 -38.79 2.64 8.51
N ALA A 344 -38.20 2.10 9.58
CA ALA A 344 -38.96 1.52 10.68
C ALA A 344 -39.91 2.55 11.37
N ALA A 345 -39.50 3.82 11.37
CA ALA A 345 -40.31 4.94 11.89
C ALA A 345 -41.30 5.53 10.85
N ASN A 346 -41.42 4.94 9.63
CA ASN A 346 -42.20 5.44 8.50
C ASN A 346 -41.84 6.89 8.08
N LYS A 347 -40.62 7.30 8.28
CA LYS A 347 -40.07 8.61 7.87
C LYS A 347 -39.26 8.55 6.58
N PHE A 348 -38.92 7.36 6.12
CA PHE A 348 -38.24 7.13 4.85
C PHE A 348 -38.89 5.97 4.09
N ARG A 349 -39.09 6.13 2.79
CA ARG A 349 -39.75 5.12 1.96
C ARG A 349 -38.79 4.00 1.58
N GLU A 350 -39.26 2.78 1.64
CA GLU A 350 -38.51 1.57 1.32
C GLU A 350 -38.14 1.51 -0.18
N ASP A 351 -39.07 1.91 -1.07
CA ASP A 351 -38.84 1.94 -2.52
C ASP A 351 -37.71 2.90 -2.92
N LEU A 352 -37.65 4.07 -2.29
CA LEU A 352 -36.55 5.01 -2.51
C LEU A 352 -35.23 4.47 -1.96
N TYR A 353 -35.25 3.85 -0.77
CA TYR A 353 -34.06 3.25 -0.19
C TYR A 353 -33.41 2.25 -1.13
N TYR A 354 -34.15 1.27 -1.66
CA TYR A 354 -33.58 0.29 -2.57
C TYR A 354 -33.07 0.90 -3.88
N ARG A 355 -33.67 1.99 -4.35
CA ARG A 355 -33.20 2.68 -5.54
C ARG A 355 -31.95 3.51 -5.33
N LEU A 356 -31.72 4.00 -4.12
CA LEU A 356 -30.49 4.73 -3.72
C LEU A 356 -29.38 3.78 -3.32
N ASN A 357 -29.67 2.69 -2.64
CA ASN A 357 -28.71 1.77 -2.04
C ASN A 357 -28.22 0.71 -3.05
N ILE A 358 -27.86 1.13 -4.27
CA ILE A 358 -27.29 0.24 -5.31
C ILE A 358 -25.82 -0.02 -5.00
N PHE A 359 -25.05 1.03 -4.69
CA PHE A 359 -23.65 0.91 -4.32
C PHE A 359 -23.36 1.76 -3.06
N PRO A 360 -23.39 1.13 -1.87
CA PRO A 360 -23.10 1.83 -0.63
C PRO A 360 -21.60 2.01 -0.41
N ILE A 361 -21.20 3.22 0.01
CA ILE A 361 -19.86 3.54 0.51
C ILE A 361 -20.00 4.03 1.94
N VAL A 362 -19.33 3.37 2.89
CA VAL A 362 -19.41 3.73 4.31
C VAL A 362 -18.12 4.44 4.73
N MET A 363 -18.27 5.72 5.12
CA MET A 363 -17.16 6.50 5.64
C MET A 363 -16.90 6.18 7.11
N PRO A 364 -15.68 5.78 7.48
CA PRO A 364 -15.35 5.50 8.87
C PRO A 364 -15.27 6.78 9.70
N ASP A 365 -15.73 6.72 10.95
CA ASP A 365 -15.50 7.78 11.93
C ASP A 365 -14.01 7.96 12.21
N LEU A 366 -13.59 9.18 12.53
CA LEU A 366 -12.18 9.49 12.81
C LEU A 366 -11.65 8.70 14.02
N SER A 367 -12.51 8.39 14.99
CA SER A 367 -12.20 7.52 16.14
C SER A 367 -11.78 6.10 15.74
N LYS A 368 -12.28 5.58 14.59
CA LYS A 368 -11.96 4.26 14.04
C LYS A 368 -10.74 4.26 13.12
N ARG A 369 -10.19 5.45 12.80
CA ARG A 369 -9.00 5.66 11.98
C ARG A 369 -7.97 6.55 12.66
N LYS A 370 -7.63 6.21 13.91
CA LYS A 370 -6.70 7.00 14.73
C LYS A 370 -5.34 7.26 14.05
N GLY A 371 -4.86 6.31 13.23
CA GLY A 371 -3.63 6.50 12.47
C GLY A 371 -3.64 7.68 11.50
N ASP A 372 -4.83 8.08 11.04
CA ASP A 372 -4.98 9.20 10.10
C ASP A 372 -5.04 10.57 10.80
N VAL A 373 -5.21 10.62 12.13
CA VAL A 373 -5.34 11.89 12.88
C VAL A 373 -4.13 12.79 12.67
N MET A 374 -2.93 12.23 12.79
CA MET A 374 -1.69 13.00 12.61
C MET A 374 -1.49 13.42 11.16
N LEU A 375 -1.77 12.53 10.21
CA LEU A 375 -1.69 12.82 8.78
C LEU A 375 -2.61 13.99 8.39
N LEU A 376 -3.84 13.98 8.90
CA LEU A 376 -4.81 15.07 8.71
C LEU A 376 -4.37 16.36 9.42
N ALA A 377 -3.84 16.26 10.65
CA ALA A 377 -3.35 17.41 11.40
C ALA A 377 -2.18 18.11 10.68
N GLU A 378 -1.22 17.35 10.13
CA GLU A 378 -0.11 17.88 9.34
C GLU A 378 -0.59 18.52 8.03
N HIS A 379 -1.55 17.90 7.36
CA HIS A 379 -2.17 18.49 6.18
C HIS A 379 -2.84 19.85 6.50
N PHE A 380 -3.65 19.91 7.56
CA PHE A 380 -4.31 21.15 7.96
C PHE A 380 -3.32 22.20 8.44
N LEU A 381 -2.25 21.80 9.16
CA LEU A 381 -1.17 22.70 9.52
C LEU A 381 -0.56 23.36 8.28
N SER A 382 -0.23 22.57 7.27
CA SER A 382 0.33 23.07 6.01
C SER A 382 -0.65 23.98 5.27
N LYS A 383 -1.94 23.59 5.19
CA LYS A 383 -3.03 24.36 4.58
C LYS A 383 -3.19 25.73 5.25
N PHE A 384 -3.23 25.77 6.59
CA PHE A 384 -3.46 27.01 7.32
C PHE A 384 -2.20 27.86 7.45
N ASN A 385 -0.99 27.27 7.46
CA ASN A 385 0.24 28.03 7.30
C ASN A 385 0.21 28.88 6.01
N LEU A 386 -0.17 28.21 4.90
CA LEU A 386 -0.29 28.92 3.61
C LEU A 386 -1.38 29.99 3.66
N LYS A 387 -2.56 29.68 4.23
CA LYS A 387 -3.71 30.59 4.30
C LYS A 387 -3.42 31.86 5.13
N TYR A 388 -2.71 31.70 6.26
CA TYR A 388 -2.47 32.78 7.23
C TYR A 388 -1.05 33.37 7.16
N GLY A 389 -0.22 32.93 6.21
CA GLY A 389 1.16 33.42 6.05
C GLY A 389 2.05 33.10 7.26
N LYS A 390 1.79 31.97 7.94
CA LYS A 390 2.57 31.50 9.09
C LYS A 390 3.56 30.38 8.66
N ASP A 391 4.65 30.19 9.45
CA ASP A 391 5.64 29.13 9.22
C ASP A 391 5.78 28.28 10.49
N ILE A 392 4.67 27.69 10.93
CA ILE A 392 4.64 26.77 12.06
C ILE A 392 5.16 25.41 11.58
N LYS A 393 6.23 24.92 12.21
CA LYS A 393 6.98 23.76 11.71
C LYS A 393 6.59 22.45 12.38
N ARG A 394 6.01 22.49 13.58
CA ARG A 394 5.82 21.30 14.41
C ARG A 394 4.69 21.45 15.42
N LEU A 395 4.25 20.30 15.92
CA LEU A 395 3.41 20.19 17.10
C LEU A 395 4.25 19.68 18.27
N SER A 396 4.02 20.18 19.46
CA SER A 396 4.67 19.67 20.69
C SER A 396 4.14 18.29 21.04
N THR A 397 4.94 17.46 21.72
CA THR A 397 4.52 16.11 22.16
C THR A 397 3.23 16.13 22.98
N PRO A 398 3.01 17.07 23.93
CA PRO A 398 1.72 17.19 24.61
C PRO A 398 0.53 17.45 23.65
N ALA A 399 0.71 18.33 22.64
CA ALA A 399 -0.34 18.60 21.65
C ALA A 399 -0.66 17.34 20.81
N ILE A 400 0.36 16.60 20.37
CA ILE A 400 0.19 15.34 19.65
C ILE A 400 -0.61 14.33 20.49
N ASN A 401 -0.23 14.15 21.77
CA ASN A 401 -0.92 13.22 22.67
C ASN A 401 -2.38 13.61 22.87
N MET A 402 -2.70 14.89 23.00
CA MET A 402 -4.07 15.39 23.11
C MET A 402 -4.87 15.09 21.84
N LEU A 403 -4.32 15.35 20.65
CA LEU A 403 -4.98 15.07 19.38
C LEU A 403 -5.26 13.57 19.18
N MET A 404 -4.33 12.71 19.57
CA MET A 404 -4.44 11.25 19.45
C MET A 404 -5.40 10.62 20.48
N ALA A 405 -5.52 11.22 21.66
CA ALA A 405 -6.39 10.72 22.74
C ALA A 405 -7.85 11.09 22.55
N TYR A 406 -8.16 12.17 21.84
CA TYR A 406 -9.51 12.70 21.70
C TYR A 406 -10.39 11.86 20.75
N HIS A 407 -11.69 11.81 21.01
CA HIS A 407 -12.65 10.94 20.30
C HIS A 407 -13.18 11.51 18.98
N TRP A 408 -13.02 12.82 18.77
CA TRP A 408 -13.44 13.52 17.54
C TRP A 408 -14.91 13.31 17.18
N PRO A 409 -15.88 13.70 18.03
CA PRO A 409 -17.31 13.53 17.73
C PRO A 409 -17.74 14.26 16.45
N GLY A 410 -17.13 15.40 16.12
CA GLY A 410 -17.30 16.13 14.86
C GLY A 410 -16.37 15.69 13.74
N ASN A 411 -15.66 14.58 13.91
CA ASN A 411 -14.79 13.94 12.93
C ASN A 411 -13.73 14.90 12.33
N VAL A 412 -13.51 14.83 11.03
CA VAL A 412 -12.48 15.63 10.32
C VAL A 412 -12.80 17.12 10.35
N ARG A 413 -14.09 17.50 10.31
CA ARG A 413 -14.50 18.91 10.40
C ARG A 413 -14.11 19.54 11.73
N GLU A 414 -14.24 18.80 12.82
CA GLU A 414 -13.81 19.26 14.15
C GLU A 414 -12.30 19.36 14.25
N LEU A 415 -11.57 18.37 13.72
CA LEU A 415 -10.12 18.41 13.65
C LEU A 415 -9.62 19.59 12.80
N GLU A 416 -10.22 19.84 11.64
CA GLU A 416 -9.90 20.99 10.78
C GLU A 416 -10.07 22.31 11.56
N ASN A 417 -11.23 22.54 12.18
CA ASN A 417 -11.48 23.72 12.99
C ASN A 417 -10.51 23.85 14.18
N CYS A 418 -10.18 22.73 14.82
CA CYS A 418 -9.20 22.69 15.90
C CYS A 418 -7.82 23.14 15.42
N MET A 419 -7.36 22.61 14.29
CA MET A 419 -6.05 22.97 13.71
C MET A 419 -6.03 24.42 13.20
N GLU A 420 -7.12 24.89 12.59
CA GLU A 420 -7.23 26.29 12.16
C GLU A 420 -7.08 27.24 13.35
N ARG A 421 -7.83 26.99 14.44
CA ARG A 421 -7.70 27.77 15.67
C ARG A 421 -6.31 27.71 16.26
N ALA A 422 -5.70 26.51 16.32
CA ALA A 422 -4.35 26.35 16.85
C ALA A 422 -3.31 27.15 16.03
N VAL A 423 -3.41 27.13 14.71
CA VAL A 423 -2.54 27.95 13.84
C VAL A 423 -2.77 29.45 14.07
N ILE A 424 -4.00 29.92 14.18
CA ILE A 424 -4.30 31.33 14.42
C ILE A 424 -3.70 31.80 15.77
N THR A 425 -3.83 30.99 16.82
CA THR A 425 -3.41 31.34 18.18
C THR A 425 -1.93 31.12 18.45
N ALA A 426 -1.23 30.32 17.65
CA ALA A 426 0.20 30.08 17.80
C ALA A 426 0.99 31.38 17.53
N GLN A 427 1.89 31.73 18.43
CA GLN A 427 2.80 32.89 18.34
C GLN A 427 4.20 32.46 17.86
N ASP A 428 4.56 31.21 18.07
CA ASP A 428 5.87 30.63 17.75
C ASP A 428 5.79 29.68 16.54
N ASP A 429 6.91 29.04 16.19
CA ASP A 429 7.04 28.03 15.15
C ASP A 429 6.50 26.62 15.58
N CYS A 430 5.83 26.54 16.73
CA CYS A 430 5.33 25.31 17.33
C CYS A 430 3.92 25.47 17.90
N ILE A 431 3.04 24.48 17.67
CA ILE A 431 1.73 24.37 18.34
C ILE A 431 1.91 23.63 19.66
N TYR A 432 1.56 24.27 20.73
CA TYR A 432 1.54 23.71 22.08
C TYR A 432 0.14 23.28 22.51
N GLY A 433 0.05 22.45 23.57
CA GLY A 433 -1.23 22.00 24.09
C GLY A 433 -2.23 23.11 24.45
N TYR A 434 -1.72 24.26 24.92
CA TYR A 434 -2.55 25.43 25.26
C TYR A 434 -3.11 26.17 24.03
N ASN A 435 -2.59 25.93 22.82
CA ASN A 435 -3.17 26.44 21.58
C ASN A 435 -4.39 25.63 21.12
N LEU A 436 -4.58 24.41 21.67
CA LEU A 436 -5.70 23.55 21.34
C LEU A 436 -6.93 23.96 22.18
N PRO A 437 -8.15 23.65 21.71
CA PRO A 437 -9.38 23.90 22.47
C PRO A 437 -9.38 23.25 23.87
N ALA A 438 -10.06 23.87 24.82
CA ALA A 438 -10.15 23.36 26.19
C ALA A 438 -10.73 21.95 26.30
N SER A 439 -11.61 21.56 25.36
CA SER A 439 -12.18 20.20 25.27
C SER A 439 -11.13 19.10 25.08
N LEU A 440 -9.98 19.42 24.47
CA LEU A 440 -8.88 18.49 24.30
C LEU A 440 -7.90 18.52 25.50
N GLN A 441 -7.94 19.57 26.32
CA GLN A 441 -7.05 19.76 27.46
C GLN A 441 -7.53 19.05 28.73
N MET A 442 -8.80 18.69 28.80
CA MET A 442 -9.36 17.96 29.95
C MET A 442 -9.13 16.45 29.78
N PRO A 443 -8.67 15.73 30.83
CA PRO A 443 -8.67 14.27 30.77
C PRO A 443 -10.10 13.79 30.55
N SER A 444 -10.27 12.83 29.64
CA SER A 444 -11.57 12.23 29.31
C SER A 444 -12.15 11.51 30.52
N HIS A 445 -12.91 12.26 31.36
CA HIS A 445 -13.90 11.67 32.20
C HIS A 445 -15.20 11.64 31.40
N ASP A 446 -15.86 10.48 31.36
CA ASP A 446 -17.15 10.24 30.73
C ASP A 446 -18.19 11.31 31.16
N VAL A 447 -18.39 12.31 30.30
CA VAL A 447 -19.53 13.19 30.40
C VAL A 447 -20.52 12.74 29.33
N PRO A 448 -21.66 12.13 29.65
CA PRO A 448 -22.67 11.85 28.67
C PRO A 448 -23.19 13.19 28.14
N TYR A 449 -22.99 13.43 26.87
CA TYR A 449 -23.53 14.60 26.18
C TYR A 449 -25.05 14.44 26.06
N SER A 450 -25.79 15.12 26.96
CA SER A 450 -27.25 15.27 26.85
C SER A 450 -27.55 16.21 25.67
N ARG A 451 -28.41 15.77 24.78
CA ARG A 451 -28.83 16.47 23.55
C ARG A 451 -29.78 17.66 23.80
N ASP A 452 -30.01 18.04 25.01
CA ASP A 452 -30.93 19.11 25.39
C ASP A 452 -30.11 20.31 25.86
N GLY A 453 -30.24 21.41 25.12
CA GLY A 453 -29.48 22.63 25.30
C GLY A 453 -29.86 23.45 26.52
N GLU A 454 -29.52 22.99 27.71
CA GLU A 454 -29.52 23.83 28.91
C GLU A 454 -28.09 23.88 29.47
N ALA A 455 -27.57 25.12 29.53
CA ALA A 455 -26.29 25.40 30.17
C ALA A 455 -26.46 25.27 31.70
N PRO A 456 -25.57 24.53 32.41
CA PRO A 456 -25.55 24.53 33.83
C PRO A 456 -25.04 25.88 34.34
N ALA A 457 -25.87 26.58 35.09
CA ALA A 457 -25.47 27.66 35.97
C ALA A 457 -24.65 27.05 37.11
N ASP A 458 -23.49 27.65 37.38
CA ASP A 458 -22.60 27.61 38.53
C ASP A 458 -21.17 27.19 38.18
N LEU A 459 -20.38 28.24 37.88
CA LEU A 459 -18.92 28.21 37.94
C LEU A 459 -18.47 28.68 39.33
N PRO A 460 -17.71 27.91 40.10
CA PRO A 460 -17.10 28.45 41.31
C PRO A 460 -15.97 29.43 40.93
N THR A 461 -16.06 30.62 41.48
CA THR A 461 -15.05 31.69 41.41
C THR A 461 -13.72 31.20 42.01
N MET A 462 -12.67 31.24 41.23
CA MET A 462 -11.28 31.04 41.70
C MET A 462 -10.83 32.22 42.54
N VAL A 463 -10.47 31.90 43.80
CA VAL A 463 -9.86 32.82 44.73
C VAL A 463 -8.38 33.03 44.34
N GLU A 464 -7.98 34.28 44.16
CA GLU A 464 -6.59 34.70 44.04
C GLU A 464 -5.80 34.33 45.29
N SER A 465 -4.71 33.58 45.13
CA SER A 465 -3.66 33.49 46.15
C SER A 465 -2.31 33.91 45.56
N SER A 466 -1.82 34.91 46.22
CA SER A 466 -0.64 35.71 46.00
C SER A 466 0.69 34.98 45.81
N CYS A 467 1.50 35.60 45.03
CA CYS A 467 2.93 35.48 44.75
C CYS A 467 3.83 35.30 46.02
N SER A 468 4.77 34.33 45.97
CA SER A 468 6.08 34.54 46.58
C SER A 468 7.16 33.80 45.80
N SER A 469 8.20 34.55 45.59
CA SER A 469 9.44 34.31 44.86
C SER A 469 10.29 33.11 45.33
N GLY A 470 10.89 32.38 44.38
CA GLY A 470 11.94 31.41 44.67
C GLY A 470 12.63 30.89 43.42
N LYS A 471 13.82 31.43 43.15
CA LYS A 471 14.76 30.94 42.12
C LYS A 471 15.24 29.52 42.43
N LYS A 472 15.29 28.62 41.39
CA LYS A 472 16.50 27.90 40.92
C LYS A 472 16.18 26.81 39.91
N SER A 473 16.78 26.97 38.75
CA SER A 473 17.52 26.07 37.86
C SER A 473 17.35 24.55 38.06
N SER A 474 16.78 23.87 37.01
CA SER A 474 17.41 22.66 36.45
C SER A 474 16.78 22.37 35.07
N ARG A 475 17.64 22.31 34.05
CA ARG A 475 17.35 21.90 32.68
C ARG A 475 17.07 20.41 32.67
N SER A 476 15.86 19.99 32.27
CA SER A 476 15.62 18.63 31.82
C SER A 476 15.32 18.66 30.33
N THR A 477 16.24 18.14 29.55
CA THR A 477 16.13 17.93 28.10
C THR A 477 15.16 16.78 27.84
N SER A 478 13.98 17.10 27.35
CA SER A 478 13.04 16.12 26.75
C SER A 478 13.42 15.86 25.28
N PRO A 479 13.28 14.64 24.76
CA PRO A 479 13.65 14.32 23.39
C PRO A 479 12.70 15.00 22.39
N ILE A 480 13.28 15.77 21.48
CA ILE A 480 12.60 16.45 20.37
C ILE A 480 12.59 15.50 19.18
N ILE A 481 11.41 15.09 18.73
CA ILE A 481 11.26 14.39 17.46
C ILE A 481 11.27 15.42 16.33
N VAL A 482 12.37 15.44 15.56
CA VAL A 482 12.51 16.28 14.37
C VAL A 482 11.87 15.54 13.20
N VAL A 483 10.78 16.08 12.65
CA VAL A 483 10.20 15.61 11.39
C VAL A 483 11.12 16.02 10.25
N SER A 484 11.75 15.02 9.61
CA SER A 484 12.70 15.20 8.53
C SER A 484 11.99 15.66 7.24
N ARG A 485 12.35 16.84 6.76
CA ARG A 485 12.05 17.31 5.38
C ARG A 485 12.80 16.43 4.37
N LYS A 486 12.15 15.37 3.89
CA LYS A 486 12.56 14.67 2.66
C LYS A 486 11.33 14.12 1.94
N PHE A 487 10.62 14.98 1.25
CA PHE A 487 9.74 14.63 0.14
C PHE A 487 9.23 15.92 -0.52
N MET A 488 10.15 16.62 -1.21
CA MET A 488 9.77 17.54 -2.28
C MET A 488 10.99 17.69 -3.21
N SER A 489 11.09 16.77 -4.15
CA SER A 489 11.67 16.96 -5.48
C SER A 489 11.79 15.60 -6.15
N LEU A 490 10.80 15.27 -6.93
CA LEU A 490 10.85 14.64 -8.26
C LEU A 490 9.41 14.55 -8.78
#